data_895eb916d17b46cc3464d4e604f61e02
#
_entry.id   895eb916d17b46cc3464d4e604f61e02
#
_cell.length_a   1.000
_cell.length_b   1.000
_cell.length_c   1.000
_cell.angle_alpha   90.00
_cell.angle_beta   90.00
_cell.angle_gamma   90.00
#
_symmetry.space_group_name_H-M   'P 1'
#
loop_
_entity.id
_entity.type
_entity.pdbx_description
1 polymer ?
#
loop_
_entity_poly.entity_id
_entity_poly.type
_entity_poly.pdbx_seq_one_letter_code
_entity_poly.pdbx_strand_id
1 'polypeptide(L)'
;MSTFMAKKETIERRWFVIDAAGQPLGRTAVKAATILRGKHRPEFTPHADCGEFVIIVNAAKATLTGKKLEQKFYRHHSGYIGGLKEISYKKLMAERPEMAMELAVKGMLPHNSLGDKAFTRLHVYAGENHEQAAQKPIVLD
;
A
#
# COMPACT_ATOMS: atom_id res chain seq x y z
N MET A 1 -23.33 -20.47 22.10
CA MET A 1 -23.01 -19.77 20.86
C MET A 1 -21.65 -19.11 20.99
N SER A 2 -20.71 -19.39 20.12
CA SER A 2 -19.37 -18.79 20.18
C SER A 2 -19.10 -17.95 18.94
N THR A 3 -18.41 -16.84 19.11
CA THR A 3 -18.01 -15.96 18.02
C THR A 3 -16.72 -16.50 17.40
N PHE A 4 -16.64 -16.53 16.07
CA PHE A 4 -15.41 -16.89 15.37
C PHE A 4 -14.32 -15.85 15.62
N MET A 5 -13.13 -16.31 16.00
CA MET A 5 -11.94 -15.47 16.11
C MET A 5 -10.85 -16.04 15.20
N ALA A 6 -10.33 -15.20 14.31
CA ALA A 6 -9.26 -15.60 13.41
C ALA A 6 -7.97 -15.89 14.19
N LYS A 7 -7.24 -16.93 13.77
CA LYS A 7 -5.93 -17.28 14.32
C LYS A 7 -4.87 -17.13 13.24
N LYS A 8 -3.75 -16.56 13.59
CA LYS A 8 -2.64 -16.30 12.67
C LYS A 8 -2.17 -17.57 11.94
N GLU A 9 -2.17 -18.72 12.63
CA GLU A 9 -1.69 -19.98 12.09
C GLU A 9 -2.63 -20.62 11.06
N THR A 10 -3.91 -20.27 11.09
CA THR A 10 -4.94 -20.91 10.25
C THR A 10 -5.39 -20.07 9.07
N ILE A 11 -4.91 -18.83 8.96
CA ILE A 11 -5.30 -17.92 7.89
C ILE A 11 -4.53 -18.24 6.62
N GLU A 12 -5.25 -18.54 5.55
CA GLU A 12 -4.69 -18.66 4.21
C GLU A 12 -4.64 -17.27 3.56
N ARG A 13 -3.47 -16.90 3.04
CA ARG A 13 -3.24 -15.60 2.43
C ARG A 13 -3.09 -15.74 0.92
N ARG A 14 -3.98 -15.07 0.20
CA ARG A 14 -3.92 -14.99 -1.27
C ARG A 14 -3.07 -13.80 -1.70
N TRP A 15 -2.70 -13.80 -2.95
CA TRP A 15 -1.96 -12.70 -3.57
C TRP A 15 -2.86 -11.97 -4.57
N PHE A 16 -2.88 -10.66 -4.52
CA PHE A 16 -3.68 -9.82 -5.41
C PHE A 16 -2.79 -8.84 -6.15
N VAL A 17 -3.11 -8.59 -7.41
CA VAL A 17 -2.47 -7.56 -8.23
C VAL A 17 -3.45 -6.43 -8.48
N ILE A 18 -3.02 -5.20 -8.23
CA ILE A 18 -3.77 -3.99 -8.52
C ILE A 18 -2.98 -3.18 -9.55
N ASP A 19 -3.64 -2.82 -10.65
CA ASP A 19 -3.06 -1.94 -11.65
C ASP A 19 -3.35 -0.47 -11.30
N ALA A 20 -2.29 0.30 -11.10
CA ALA A 20 -2.38 1.71 -10.77
C ALA A 20 -2.40 2.64 -12.00
N ALA A 21 -2.25 2.10 -13.21
CA ALA A 21 -2.19 2.90 -14.43
C ALA A 21 -3.47 3.72 -14.63
N GLY A 22 -3.33 5.04 -14.73
CA GLY A 22 -4.48 5.95 -14.91
C GLY A 22 -5.40 6.08 -13.71
N GLN A 23 -5.11 5.41 -12.59
CA GLN A 23 -5.90 5.48 -11.37
C GLN A 23 -5.33 6.53 -10.41
N PRO A 24 -6.18 7.23 -9.64
CA PRO A 24 -5.68 8.13 -8.59
C PRO A 24 -4.87 7.37 -7.55
N LEU A 25 -3.73 7.95 -7.17
CA LEU A 25 -2.81 7.37 -6.20
C LEU A 25 -3.51 6.99 -4.89
N GLY A 26 -4.28 7.91 -4.33
CA GLY A 26 -4.98 7.71 -3.07
C GLY A 26 -6.04 6.60 -3.12
N ARG A 27 -6.81 6.53 -4.19
CA ARG A 27 -7.85 5.49 -4.36
C ARG A 27 -7.25 4.10 -4.52
N THR A 28 -6.16 3.98 -5.25
CA THR A 28 -5.41 2.72 -5.36
C THR A 28 -4.87 2.30 -4.00
N ALA A 29 -4.33 3.25 -3.24
CA ALA A 29 -3.85 3.00 -1.89
C ALA A 29 -4.95 2.55 -0.93
N VAL A 30 -6.18 3.07 -1.05
CA VAL A 30 -7.34 2.61 -0.25
C VAL A 30 -7.66 1.14 -0.52
N LYS A 31 -7.70 0.75 -1.78
CA LYS A 31 -7.93 -0.66 -2.16
C LYS A 31 -6.87 -1.57 -1.57
N ALA A 32 -5.61 -1.20 -1.74
CA ALA A 32 -4.48 -1.96 -1.22
C ALA A 32 -4.51 -2.06 0.32
N ALA A 33 -4.75 -0.97 1.02
CA ALA A 33 -4.81 -0.95 2.49
C ALA A 33 -5.96 -1.81 3.03
N THR A 34 -7.11 -1.81 2.38
CA THR A 34 -8.26 -2.65 2.75
C THR A 34 -7.90 -4.13 2.69
N ILE A 35 -7.23 -4.56 1.63
CA ILE A 35 -6.82 -5.96 1.44
C ILE A 35 -5.70 -6.33 2.42
N LEU A 36 -4.70 -5.47 2.59
CA LEU A 36 -3.59 -5.69 3.51
C LEU A 36 -4.04 -5.82 4.96
N ARG A 37 -5.06 -5.08 5.34
CA ARG A 37 -5.64 -5.18 6.68
C ARG A 37 -6.60 -6.37 6.84
N GLY A 38 -7.16 -6.87 5.74
CA GLY A 38 -8.09 -7.99 5.75
C GLY A 38 -9.55 -7.61 5.94
N LYS A 39 -9.92 -6.34 5.82
CA LYS A 39 -11.30 -5.87 6.01
C LYS A 39 -12.29 -6.39 4.97
N HIS A 40 -11.82 -6.87 3.83
CA HIS A 40 -12.66 -7.47 2.78
C HIS A 40 -13.10 -8.89 3.13
N ARG A 41 -12.54 -9.49 4.17
CA ARG A 41 -12.84 -10.87 4.59
C ARG A 41 -13.92 -10.87 5.67
N PRO A 42 -14.92 -11.80 5.59
CA PRO A 42 -15.95 -11.88 6.63
C PRO A 42 -15.39 -12.32 7.99
N GLU A 43 -14.27 -13.04 8.01
CA GLU A 43 -13.58 -13.49 9.21
C GLU A 43 -12.64 -12.43 9.84
N PHE A 44 -12.71 -11.18 9.38
CA PHE A 44 -11.86 -10.10 9.92
C PHE A 44 -12.00 -9.98 11.43
N THR A 45 -10.85 -10.04 12.12
CA THR A 45 -10.76 -9.89 13.58
C THR A 45 -9.75 -8.77 13.87
N PRO A 46 -10.15 -7.69 14.59
CA PRO A 46 -9.28 -6.51 14.77
C PRO A 46 -7.95 -6.78 15.47
N HIS A 47 -7.90 -7.76 16.37
CA HIS A 47 -6.68 -8.08 17.13
C HIS A 47 -5.75 -9.10 16.42
N ALA A 48 -6.22 -9.73 15.36
CA ALA A 48 -5.47 -10.72 14.61
C ALA A 48 -5.05 -10.18 13.24
N ASP A 49 -3.92 -10.67 12.73
CA ASP A 49 -3.41 -10.31 11.43
C ASP A 49 -4.09 -11.15 10.34
N CYS A 50 -5.18 -10.61 9.78
CA CYS A 50 -6.04 -11.29 8.80
C CYS A 50 -5.78 -10.88 7.36
N GLY A 51 -4.79 -10.01 7.09
CA GLY A 51 -4.56 -9.44 5.77
C GLY A 51 -3.94 -10.40 4.78
N GLU A 52 -4.03 -10.02 3.52
CA GLU A 52 -3.49 -10.76 2.38
C GLU A 52 -2.35 -9.98 1.73
N PHE A 53 -1.67 -10.59 0.76
CA PHE A 53 -0.59 -9.95 0.02
C PHE A 53 -1.14 -9.10 -1.13
N VAL A 54 -0.53 -7.95 -1.37
CA VAL A 54 -0.90 -7.04 -2.46
C VAL A 54 0.33 -6.67 -3.27
N ILE A 55 0.17 -6.73 -4.59
CA ILE A 55 1.14 -6.27 -5.57
C ILE A 55 0.51 -5.10 -6.31
N ILE A 56 1.16 -3.94 -6.33
CA ILE A 56 0.73 -2.80 -7.12
C ILE A 56 1.70 -2.65 -8.28
N VAL A 57 1.17 -2.68 -9.50
CA VAL A 57 1.95 -2.48 -10.72
C VAL A 57 1.62 -1.14 -11.35
N ASN A 58 2.48 -0.65 -12.24
CA ASN A 58 2.33 0.63 -12.93
C ASN A 58 2.23 1.84 -11.97
N ALA A 59 2.93 1.82 -10.85
CA ALA A 59 2.92 2.94 -9.91
C ALA A 59 3.38 4.26 -10.54
N ALA A 60 4.28 4.21 -11.54
CA ALA A 60 4.72 5.38 -12.29
C ALA A 60 3.62 6.05 -13.11
N LYS A 61 2.59 5.28 -13.49
CA LYS A 61 1.45 5.75 -14.27
C LYS A 61 0.26 6.17 -13.41
N ALA A 62 0.38 6.12 -12.09
CA ALA A 62 -0.66 6.59 -11.17
C ALA A 62 -0.82 8.10 -11.31
N THR A 63 -2.06 8.59 -11.19
CA THR A 63 -2.37 10.00 -11.38
C THR A 63 -2.54 10.73 -10.05
N LEU A 64 -2.19 12.02 -10.05
CA LEU A 64 -2.48 12.95 -8.96
C LEU A 64 -3.39 14.05 -9.52
N THR A 65 -4.53 14.26 -8.88
CA THR A 65 -5.53 15.23 -9.34
C THR A 65 -5.14 16.67 -9.00
N GLY A 66 -5.65 17.64 -9.78
CA GLY A 66 -5.43 19.05 -9.56
C GLY A 66 -3.95 19.43 -9.69
N LYS A 67 -3.48 20.30 -8.81
CA LYS A 67 -2.10 20.82 -8.79
C LYS A 67 -1.20 20.10 -7.78
N LYS A 68 -1.54 18.87 -7.39
CA LYS A 68 -0.77 18.12 -6.37
C LYS A 68 0.67 17.85 -6.77
N LEU A 69 0.95 17.65 -8.06
CA LEU A 69 2.33 17.47 -8.52
C LEU A 69 3.24 18.63 -8.17
N GLU A 70 2.70 19.86 -8.16
CA GLU A 70 3.45 21.08 -7.86
C GLU A 70 3.34 21.50 -6.40
N GLN A 71 2.20 21.27 -5.75
CA GLN A 71 1.88 21.79 -4.42
C GLN A 71 2.04 20.79 -3.30
N LYS A 72 1.99 19.48 -3.59
CA LYS A 72 2.16 18.44 -2.60
C LYS A 72 3.63 18.09 -2.42
N PHE A 73 4.09 18.04 -1.16
CA PHE A 73 5.46 17.71 -0.81
C PHE A 73 5.49 16.51 0.13
N TYR A 74 6.48 15.65 -0.06
CA TYR A 74 6.89 14.69 0.95
C TYR A 74 7.92 15.36 1.85
N ARG A 75 7.57 15.51 3.13
CA ARG A 75 8.41 16.17 4.13
C ARG A 75 8.80 15.18 5.22
N HIS A 76 10.07 15.21 5.58
CA HIS A 76 10.58 14.48 6.74
C HIS A 76 11.66 15.31 7.42
N HIS A 77 11.89 15.04 8.70
CA HIS A 77 12.85 15.77 9.52
C HIS A 77 13.88 14.80 10.09
N SER A 78 15.17 15.16 10.02
CA SER A 78 16.25 14.31 10.53
C SER A 78 16.43 14.36 12.05
N GLY A 79 15.77 15.29 12.74
CA GLY A 79 15.94 15.53 14.18
C GLY A 79 17.02 16.56 14.52
N TYR A 80 17.81 17.00 13.56
CA TYR A 80 18.81 18.06 13.74
C TYR A 80 18.24 19.44 13.39
N ILE A 81 18.83 20.50 13.92
CA ILE A 81 18.44 21.88 13.59
C ILE A 81 18.64 22.09 12.08
N GLY A 82 17.58 22.60 11.39
CA GLY A 82 17.60 22.77 9.94
C GLY A 82 17.47 21.46 9.15
N GLY A 83 17.07 20.38 9.80
CA GLY A 83 16.98 19.04 9.21
C GLY A 83 15.70 18.72 8.44
N LEU A 84 14.85 19.73 8.16
CA LEU A 84 13.64 19.52 7.34
C LEU A 84 14.05 19.25 5.88
N LYS A 85 13.58 18.13 5.34
CA LYS A 85 13.79 17.77 3.94
C LYS A 85 12.45 17.71 3.23
N GLU A 86 12.38 18.32 2.06
CA GLU A 86 11.17 18.40 1.24
C GLU A 86 11.46 17.94 -0.18
N ILE A 87 10.59 17.11 -0.72
CA ILE A 87 10.62 16.68 -2.12
C ILE A 87 9.23 16.91 -2.70
N SER A 88 9.15 17.62 -3.83
CA SER A 88 7.87 17.79 -4.53
C SER A 88 7.38 16.46 -5.10
N TYR A 89 6.07 16.23 -5.13
CA TYR A 89 5.52 15.00 -5.71
C TYR A 89 5.82 14.86 -7.21
N LYS A 90 6.01 15.97 -7.92
CA LYS A 90 6.48 15.94 -9.31
C LYS A 90 7.82 15.21 -9.43
N LYS A 91 8.78 15.57 -8.59
CA LYS A 91 10.09 14.92 -8.54
C LYS A 91 10.00 13.49 -8.01
N LEU A 92 9.24 13.28 -6.95
CA LEU A 92 9.07 11.97 -6.33
C LEU A 92 8.46 10.95 -7.30
N MET A 93 7.41 11.33 -8.03
CA MET A 93 6.78 10.47 -9.03
C MET A 93 7.69 10.18 -10.23
N ALA A 94 8.56 11.12 -10.58
CA ALA A 94 9.52 10.93 -11.67
C ALA A 94 10.66 9.98 -11.29
N GLU A 95 11.19 10.10 -10.08
CA GLU A 95 12.36 9.35 -9.62
C GLU A 95 12.01 8.07 -8.86
N ARG A 96 11.01 8.13 -7.97
CA ARG A 96 10.65 7.03 -7.05
C ARG A 96 9.12 6.89 -6.90
N PRO A 97 8.42 6.49 -7.96
CA PRO A 97 6.96 6.35 -7.87
C PRO A 97 6.52 5.27 -6.88
N GLU A 98 7.33 4.23 -6.68
CA GLU A 98 7.06 3.19 -5.69
C GLU A 98 6.96 3.77 -4.28
N MET A 99 7.89 4.66 -3.94
CA MET A 99 7.92 5.31 -2.63
C MET A 99 6.65 6.16 -2.39
N ALA A 100 6.16 6.87 -3.42
CA ALA A 100 4.94 7.65 -3.31
C ALA A 100 3.73 6.76 -2.98
N MET A 101 3.61 5.63 -3.65
CA MET A 101 2.55 4.65 -3.42
C MET A 101 2.67 4.00 -2.03
N GLU A 102 3.87 3.60 -1.64
CA GLU A 102 4.14 3.00 -0.34
C GLU A 102 3.78 3.95 0.81
N LEU A 103 4.13 5.22 0.70
CA LEU A 103 3.79 6.24 1.70
C LEU A 103 2.28 6.42 1.83
N ALA A 104 1.56 6.43 0.71
CA ALA A 104 0.11 6.54 0.70
C ALA A 104 -0.54 5.35 1.41
N VAL A 105 -0.11 4.14 1.11
CA VAL A 105 -0.62 2.91 1.74
C VAL A 105 -0.27 2.86 3.23
N LYS A 106 0.97 3.17 3.58
CA LYS A 106 1.43 3.16 4.97
C LYS A 106 0.62 4.12 5.85
N GLY A 107 0.30 5.31 5.33
CA GLY A 107 -0.53 6.27 6.04
C GLY A 107 -1.98 5.80 6.28
N MET A 108 -2.47 4.86 5.48
CA MET A 108 -3.81 4.29 5.58
C MET A 108 -3.88 3.02 6.43
N LEU A 109 -2.73 2.43 6.77
CA LEU A 109 -2.65 1.27 7.65
C LEU A 109 -2.62 1.71 9.11
N PRO A 110 -3.04 0.84 10.06
CA PRO A 110 -2.91 1.14 11.48
C PRO A 110 -1.46 1.42 11.88
N HIS A 111 -1.25 2.38 12.78
CA HIS A 111 0.08 2.74 13.28
C HIS A 111 0.47 1.90 14.51
N ASN A 112 0.52 0.60 14.33
CA ASN A 112 0.86 -0.37 15.37
C ASN A 112 1.60 -1.56 14.75
N SER A 113 1.93 -2.57 15.57
CA SER A 113 2.65 -3.75 15.13
C SER A 113 1.91 -4.55 14.03
N LEU A 114 0.57 -4.60 14.09
CA LEU A 114 -0.24 -5.25 13.05
C LEU A 114 -0.16 -4.51 11.71
N GLY A 115 -0.20 -3.17 11.75
CA GLY A 115 -0.03 -2.34 10.56
C GLY A 115 1.36 -2.48 9.95
N ASP A 116 2.40 -2.56 10.76
CA ASP A 116 3.78 -2.77 10.29
C ASP A 116 3.92 -4.13 9.59
N LYS A 117 3.33 -5.18 10.14
CA LYS A 117 3.30 -6.49 9.49
C LYS A 117 2.50 -6.48 8.18
N ALA A 118 1.37 -5.80 8.16
CA ALA A 118 0.58 -5.63 6.95
C ALA A 118 1.38 -4.92 5.85
N PHE A 119 2.13 -3.90 6.20
CA PHE A 119 2.96 -3.17 5.26
C PHE A 119 4.06 -4.04 4.64
N THR A 120 4.59 -5.02 5.34
CA THR A 120 5.58 -5.96 4.78
C THR A 120 5.03 -6.86 3.67
N ARG A 121 3.70 -6.99 3.57
CA ARG A 121 3.03 -7.76 2.52
C ARG A 121 2.71 -6.96 1.27
N LEU A 122 3.07 -5.68 1.25
CA LEU A 122 2.90 -4.82 0.08
C LEU A 122 4.14 -4.87 -0.80
N HIS A 123 3.93 -5.08 -2.11
CA HIS A 123 4.97 -5.01 -3.13
C HIS A 123 4.54 -4.01 -4.19
N VAL A 124 5.35 -3.00 -4.43
CA VAL A 124 5.05 -1.93 -5.41
C VAL A 124 6.08 -1.94 -6.52
N TYR A 125 5.62 -1.89 -7.74
CA TYR A 125 6.47 -1.84 -8.95
C TYR A 125 6.08 -0.66 -9.82
N ALA A 126 7.07 0.05 -10.34
CA ALA A 126 6.85 1.18 -11.22
C ALA A 126 6.30 0.76 -12.59
N GLY A 127 6.73 -0.38 -13.11
CA GLY A 127 6.31 -0.94 -14.39
C GLY A 127 5.22 -2.01 -14.28
N GLU A 128 4.96 -2.68 -15.39
CA GLU A 128 3.92 -3.72 -15.49
C GLU A 128 4.36 -5.07 -14.90
N ASN A 129 5.66 -5.33 -14.89
CA ASN A 129 6.20 -6.62 -14.48
C ASN A 129 6.40 -6.68 -12.96
N HIS A 130 6.06 -7.81 -12.38
CA HIS A 130 6.33 -8.13 -10.98
C HIS A 130 7.08 -9.47 -10.88
N GLU A 131 7.71 -9.71 -9.73
CA GLU A 131 8.55 -10.89 -9.51
C GLU A 131 7.80 -12.05 -8.86
N GLN A 132 6.51 -11.90 -8.56
CA GLN A 132 5.72 -12.87 -7.81
C GLN A 132 4.84 -13.78 -8.69
N ALA A 133 5.27 -14.10 -9.89
CA ALA A 133 4.52 -14.97 -10.81
C ALA A 133 4.26 -16.38 -10.23
N ALA A 134 5.21 -16.91 -9.45
CA ALA A 134 5.09 -18.22 -8.80
C ALA A 134 3.93 -18.30 -7.80
N GLN A 135 3.50 -17.17 -7.24
CA GLN A 135 2.41 -17.10 -6.27
C GLN A 135 1.02 -17.12 -6.93
N LYS A 136 0.97 -17.09 -8.25
CA LYS A 136 -0.29 -17.05 -9.04
C LYS A 136 -1.26 -15.97 -8.53
N PRO A 137 -0.85 -14.69 -8.54
CA PRO A 137 -1.68 -13.63 -7.99
C PRO A 137 -2.97 -13.44 -8.80
N ILE A 138 -4.03 -13.03 -8.09
CA ILE A 138 -5.35 -12.73 -8.66
C ILE A 138 -5.37 -11.26 -9.07
N VAL A 139 -5.74 -10.99 -10.31
CA VAL A 139 -5.87 -9.60 -10.79
C VAL A 139 -7.18 -9.00 -10.28
N LEU A 140 -7.10 -7.82 -9.67
CA LEU A 140 -8.26 -7.03 -9.25
C LEU A 140 -8.46 -5.85 -10.20
N ASP A 141 -9.72 -5.61 -10.54
CA ASP A 141 -10.13 -4.43 -11.33
C ASP A 141 -10.37 -3.19 -10.45
#